data_1a7e7a3fe49504c2ad63b4faed087908
#
_entry.id   1a7e7a3fe49504c2ad63b4faed087908
#
_cell.length_a   1.000
_cell.length_b   1.000
_cell.length_c   1.000
_cell.angle_alpha   90.00
_cell.angle_beta   90.00
_cell.angle_gamma   90.00
#
_symmetry.space_group_name_H-M   'P 1'
#
loop_
_entity.id
_entity.type
_entity.pdbx_description
1 polymer ?
#
loop_
_entity_poly.entity_id
_entity_poly.type
_entity_poly.pdbx_seq_one_letter_code
_entity_poly.pdbx_strand_id
1 'polypeptide(L)'
;MRIFDDIRAGLDRDPATKTGFELFWTSPGLHAIWVYRIAHLLWKARRRILSRILSNYAKFFSGIEIHPGAKIGRRFVIDHGTGVVIGETAEIGDDVLIYHGVTLGGKTLDPIKRHPTVGNRVIIGAGAKLIGNITIGDDCAVGANAVVTKNMPAGTVAVGVNARLINSISEDHYLI
;
A
#
# COMPACT_ATOMS: atom_id res chain seq x y z
N MET A 1 -10.23 5.76 16.84
CA MET A 1 -9.40 4.76 16.14
C MET A 1 -10.25 3.51 15.92
N ARG A 2 -10.21 2.87 14.74
CA ARG A 2 -11.11 1.76 14.35
C ARG A 2 -10.45 0.40 14.60
N ILE A 3 -9.89 0.19 15.79
CA ILE A 3 -9.08 -0.99 16.14
C ILE A 3 -9.85 -2.28 15.92
N PHE A 4 -11.10 -2.35 16.39
CA PHE A 4 -11.92 -3.56 16.27
C PHE A 4 -12.27 -3.92 14.82
N ASP A 5 -12.55 -2.91 13.96
CA ASP A 5 -12.80 -3.14 12.53
C ASP A 5 -11.55 -3.72 11.84
N ASP A 6 -10.36 -3.23 12.21
CA ASP A 6 -9.10 -3.68 11.63
C ASP A 6 -8.73 -5.09 12.09
N ILE A 7 -8.92 -5.38 13.38
CA ILE A 7 -8.69 -6.74 13.92
C ILE A 7 -9.63 -7.73 13.23
N ARG A 8 -10.91 -7.39 13.11
CA ARG A 8 -11.87 -8.25 12.43
C ARG A 8 -11.49 -8.48 10.96
N ALA A 9 -11.14 -7.42 10.23
CA ALA A 9 -10.71 -7.54 8.85
C ALA A 9 -9.45 -8.39 8.67
N GLY A 10 -8.51 -8.33 9.63
CA GLY A 10 -7.34 -9.18 9.65
C GLY A 10 -7.70 -10.65 9.90
N LEU A 11 -8.55 -10.94 10.88
CA LEU A 11 -9.02 -12.31 11.17
C LEU A 11 -9.76 -12.94 9.98
N ASP A 12 -10.60 -12.15 9.29
CA ASP A 12 -11.37 -12.63 8.14
C ASP A 12 -10.47 -13.00 6.94
N ARG A 13 -9.20 -12.56 6.94
CA ARG A 13 -8.27 -12.70 5.80
C ARG A 13 -6.98 -13.46 6.10
N ASP A 14 -6.72 -13.77 7.36
CA ASP A 14 -5.58 -14.57 7.79
C ASP A 14 -6.05 -15.87 8.46
N PRO A 15 -6.07 -16.99 7.73
CA PRO A 15 -6.50 -18.29 8.28
C PRO A 15 -5.50 -18.86 9.32
N ALA A 16 -4.27 -18.34 9.37
CA ALA A 16 -3.26 -18.79 10.34
C ALA A 16 -3.49 -18.23 11.73
N THR A 17 -4.10 -17.03 11.83
CA THR A 17 -4.39 -16.35 13.10
C THR A 17 -5.79 -16.71 13.59
N LYS A 18 -5.88 -17.22 14.82
CA LYS A 18 -7.14 -17.75 15.36
C LYS A 18 -7.89 -16.78 16.27
N THR A 19 -7.21 -15.81 16.86
CA THR A 19 -7.80 -14.89 17.83
C THR A 19 -7.39 -13.44 17.58
N GLY A 20 -8.29 -12.50 17.88
CA GLY A 20 -7.98 -11.07 17.80
C GLY A 20 -6.86 -10.64 18.75
N PHE A 21 -6.67 -11.35 19.88
CA PHE A 21 -5.59 -11.13 20.81
C PHE A 21 -4.23 -11.49 20.18
N GLU A 22 -4.16 -12.64 19.52
CA GLU A 22 -2.95 -13.06 18.78
C GLU A 22 -2.62 -12.03 17.69
N LEU A 23 -3.59 -11.68 16.83
CA LEU A 23 -3.40 -10.71 15.76
C LEU A 23 -2.94 -9.34 16.30
N PHE A 24 -3.53 -8.89 17.42
CA PHE A 24 -3.16 -7.64 18.06
C PHE A 24 -1.67 -7.56 18.41
N TRP A 25 -1.07 -8.66 18.88
CA TRP A 25 0.31 -8.68 19.31
C TRP A 25 1.31 -9.08 18.21
N THR A 26 0.87 -9.82 17.20
CA THR A 26 1.79 -10.46 16.25
C THR A 26 1.75 -9.88 14.84
N SER A 27 0.74 -9.05 14.48
CA SER A 27 0.60 -8.54 13.12
C SER A 27 1.39 -7.24 12.89
N PRO A 28 2.52 -7.26 12.16
CA PRO A 28 3.25 -6.05 11.81
C PRO A 28 2.43 -5.13 10.90
N GLY A 29 1.58 -5.68 10.01
CA GLY A 29 0.69 -4.92 9.15
C GLY A 29 -0.32 -4.08 9.94
N LEU A 30 -0.92 -4.67 10.97
CA LEU A 30 -1.87 -4.00 11.85
C LEU A 30 -1.20 -2.86 12.62
N HIS A 31 -0.01 -3.10 13.17
CA HIS A 31 0.76 -2.08 13.89
C HIS A 31 1.14 -0.92 12.98
N ALA A 32 1.61 -1.21 11.76
CA ALA A 32 1.96 -0.19 10.78
C ALA A 32 0.77 0.71 10.42
N ILE A 33 -0.43 0.13 10.22
CA ILE A 33 -1.66 0.86 9.92
C ILE A 33 -2.07 1.77 11.09
N TRP A 34 -1.96 1.31 12.34
CA TRP A 34 -2.32 2.12 13.50
C TRP A 34 -1.36 3.30 13.70
N VAL A 35 -0.06 3.04 13.58
CA VAL A 35 0.95 4.11 13.66
C VAL A 35 0.77 5.09 12.48
N TYR A 36 0.51 4.60 11.27
CA TYR A 36 0.17 5.45 10.12
C TYR A 36 -1.02 6.37 10.42
N ARG A 37 -2.09 5.88 11.04
CA ARG A 37 -3.26 6.72 11.34
C ARG A 37 -2.92 7.89 12.26
N ILE A 38 -2.07 7.66 13.26
CA ILE A 38 -1.57 8.73 14.15
C ILE A 38 -0.68 9.69 13.35
N ALA A 39 0.25 9.16 12.56
CA ALA A 39 1.13 9.95 11.70
C ALA A 39 0.33 10.80 10.69
N HIS A 40 -0.74 10.25 10.11
CA HIS A 40 -1.64 10.96 9.20
C HIS A 40 -2.38 12.14 9.88
N LEU A 41 -2.84 11.99 11.13
CA LEU A 41 -3.42 13.09 11.89
C LEU A 41 -2.41 14.22 12.12
N LEU A 42 -1.16 13.88 12.50
CA LEU A 42 -0.08 14.84 12.63
C LEU A 42 0.25 15.52 11.30
N TRP A 43 0.21 14.77 10.19
CA TRP A 43 0.39 15.31 8.84
C TRP A 43 -0.69 16.32 8.48
N LYS A 44 -1.95 16.03 8.76
CA LYS A 44 -3.08 16.96 8.57
C LYS A 44 -2.97 18.19 9.47
N ALA A 45 -2.45 18.03 10.67
CA ALA A 45 -2.16 19.13 11.61
C ALA A 45 -0.88 19.91 11.25
N ARG A 46 -0.30 19.70 10.04
CA ARG A 46 0.92 20.34 9.53
C ARG A 46 2.18 20.07 10.37
N ARG A 47 2.19 19.09 11.25
CA ARG A 47 3.36 18.63 12.04
C ARG A 47 4.21 17.66 11.21
N ARG A 48 4.71 18.13 10.05
CA ARG A 48 5.35 17.30 9.00
C ARG A 48 6.53 16.47 9.51
N ILE A 49 7.44 17.09 10.25
CA ILE A 49 8.66 16.43 10.74
C ILE A 49 8.28 15.30 11.71
N LEU A 50 7.45 15.59 12.72
CA LEU A 50 7.03 14.61 13.72
C LEU A 50 6.28 13.44 13.06
N SER A 51 5.40 13.74 12.11
CA SER A 51 4.67 12.76 11.32
C SER A 51 5.61 11.81 10.55
N ARG A 52 6.66 12.37 9.92
CA ARG A 52 7.67 11.59 9.18
C ARG A 52 8.55 10.75 10.10
N ILE A 53 8.97 11.30 11.24
CA ILE A 53 9.71 10.55 12.25
C ILE A 53 8.89 9.33 12.70
N LEU A 54 7.61 9.52 13.05
CA LEU A 54 6.75 8.44 13.49
C LEU A 54 6.57 7.37 12.40
N SER A 55 6.39 7.78 11.14
CA SER A 55 6.32 6.85 10.00
C SER A 55 7.62 6.03 9.83
N ASN A 56 8.78 6.66 10.02
CA ASN A 56 10.07 5.96 9.93
C ASN A 56 10.27 4.96 11.09
N TYR A 57 9.82 5.27 12.29
CA TYR A 57 9.80 4.31 13.40
C TYR A 57 8.90 3.11 13.08
N ALA A 58 7.70 3.34 12.54
CA ALA A 58 6.82 2.26 12.11
C ALA A 58 7.51 1.35 11.08
N LYS A 59 8.16 1.94 10.08
CA LYS A 59 8.95 1.20 9.07
C LYS A 59 10.06 0.36 9.70
N PHE A 60 10.80 0.91 10.66
CA PHE A 60 11.90 0.21 11.33
C PHE A 60 11.43 -1.08 12.02
N PHE A 61 10.29 -1.04 12.71
CA PHE A 61 9.77 -2.19 13.45
C PHE A 61 8.96 -3.16 12.61
N SER A 62 8.25 -2.68 11.59
CA SER A 62 7.32 -3.50 10.80
C SER A 62 7.87 -3.91 9.42
N GLY A 63 8.92 -3.25 8.94
CA GLY A 63 9.37 -3.39 7.55
C GLY A 63 8.42 -2.77 6.51
N ILE A 64 7.41 -2.01 6.95
CA ILE A 64 6.35 -1.43 6.11
C ILE A 64 6.48 0.08 6.08
N GLU A 65 6.64 0.65 4.90
CA GLU A 65 6.68 2.09 4.70
C GLU A 65 5.33 2.62 4.22
N ILE A 66 4.69 3.43 5.06
CA ILE A 66 3.47 4.17 4.68
C ILE A 66 3.75 5.66 4.85
N HIS A 67 3.74 6.40 3.74
CA HIS A 67 3.88 7.85 3.82
C HIS A 67 2.66 8.45 4.52
N PRO A 68 2.83 9.34 5.52
CA PRO A 68 1.70 9.87 6.30
C PRO A 68 0.74 10.75 5.49
N GLY A 69 1.13 11.19 4.30
CA GLY A 69 0.27 11.90 3.36
C GLY A 69 -0.73 11.01 2.61
N ALA A 70 -0.48 9.70 2.52
CA ALA A 70 -1.38 8.76 1.87
C ALA A 70 -2.79 8.81 2.49
N LYS A 71 -3.81 8.45 1.71
CA LYS A 71 -5.19 8.32 2.18
C LYS A 71 -5.59 6.85 2.15
N ILE A 72 -5.95 6.30 3.30
CA ILE A 72 -6.28 4.88 3.43
C ILE A 72 -7.67 4.74 4.06
N GLY A 73 -8.52 3.98 3.41
CA GLY A 73 -9.88 3.68 3.81
C GLY A 73 -9.97 2.74 5.01
N ARG A 74 -11.11 2.06 5.11
CA ARG A 74 -11.46 1.16 6.22
C ARG A 74 -11.10 -0.28 5.87
N ARG A 75 -10.87 -1.11 6.90
CA ARG A 75 -10.62 -2.55 6.76
C ARG A 75 -9.51 -2.87 5.74
N PHE A 76 -8.50 -2.00 5.73
CA PHE A 76 -7.28 -2.22 4.94
C PHE A 76 -6.41 -3.22 5.69
N VAL A 77 -5.97 -4.26 4.99
CA VAL A 77 -5.15 -5.34 5.55
C VAL A 77 -3.84 -5.43 4.80
N ILE A 78 -2.74 -5.51 5.54
CA ILE A 78 -1.41 -5.80 5.02
C ILE A 78 -1.00 -7.16 5.58
N ASP A 79 -0.93 -8.16 4.72
CA ASP A 79 -0.50 -9.50 5.09
C ASP A 79 1.02 -9.65 4.90
N HIS A 80 1.71 -10.22 5.91
CA HIS A 80 3.17 -10.29 6.06
C HIS A 80 3.86 -8.91 6.10
N GLY A 81 3.69 -8.09 5.11
CA GLY A 81 4.00 -6.67 5.04
C GLY A 81 5.43 -6.28 4.72
N THR A 82 6.44 -7.11 4.97
CA THR A 82 7.85 -6.75 4.71
C THR A 82 8.07 -6.22 3.29
N GLY A 83 8.70 -5.04 3.19
CA GLY A 83 9.00 -4.41 1.90
C GLY A 83 7.82 -3.72 1.22
N VAL A 84 6.67 -3.57 1.89
CA VAL A 84 5.57 -2.73 1.39
C VAL A 84 6.00 -1.26 1.40
N VAL A 85 5.70 -0.54 0.30
CA VAL A 85 5.90 0.90 0.19
C VAL A 85 4.64 1.58 -0.34
N ILE A 86 4.07 2.49 0.44
CA ILE A 86 2.89 3.29 0.05
C ILE A 86 3.30 4.76 0.00
N GLY A 87 3.33 5.34 -1.20
CA GLY A 87 3.80 6.70 -1.45
C GLY A 87 2.82 7.80 -1.00
N GLU A 88 3.32 9.04 -0.98
CA GLU A 88 2.66 10.23 -0.40
C GLU A 88 1.24 10.48 -0.89
N THR A 89 1.03 10.41 -2.20
CA THR A 89 -0.26 10.74 -2.81
C THR A 89 -1.09 9.51 -3.18
N ALA A 90 -0.72 8.33 -2.64
CA ALA A 90 -1.52 7.12 -2.81
C ALA A 90 -2.89 7.27 -2.12
N GLU A 91 -3.91 6.73 -2.77
CA GLU A 91 -5.27 6.66 -2.23
C GLU A 91 -5.72 5.20 -2.29
N ILE A 92 -6.23 4.69 -1.17
CA ILE A 92 -6.67 3.29 -1.03
C ILE A 92 -8.08 3.30 -0.48
N GLY A 93 -8.99 2.61 -1.14
CA GLY A 93 -10.37 2.46 -0.74
C GLY A 93 -10.58 1.55 0.46
N ASP A 94 -11.81 1.10 0.64
CA ASP A 94 -12.22 0.21 1.71
C ASP A 94 -12.02 -1.26 1.31
N ASP A 95 -11.79 -2.14 2.31
CA ASP A 95 -11.67 -3.59 2.13
C ASP A 95 -10.53 -4.06 1.21
N VAL A 96 -9.45 -3.31 1.15
CA VAL A 96 -8.29 -3.66 0.32
C VAL A 96 -7.34 -4.57 1.09
N LEU A 97 -6.85 -5.61 0.42
CA LEU A 97 -5.79 -6.51 0.91
C LEU A 97 -4.55 -6.35 0.06
N ILE A 98 -3.41 -6.16 0.70
CA ILE A 98 -2.10 -6.19 0.03
C ILE A 98 -1.16 -7.15 0.74
N TYR A 99 -0.27 -7.77 -0.02
CA TYR A 99 0.76 -8.66 0.49
C TYR A 99 2.12 -7.96 0.58
N HIS A 100 3.12 -8.68 1.13
CA HIS A 100 4.49 -8.20 1.24
C HIS A 100 5.07 -7.74 -0.11
N GLY A 101 6.05 -6.83 -0.05
CA GLY A 101 6.77 -6.35 -1.22
C GLY A 101 5.95 -5.51 -2.20
N VAL A 102 4.67 -5.22 -1.93
CA VAL A 102 3.83 -4.37 -2.77
C VAL A 102 4.33 -2.93 -2.74
N THR A 103 4.40 -2.29 -3.93
CA THR A 103 4.75 -0.88 -4.05
C THR A 103 3.62 -0.09 -4.72
N LEU A 104 3.15 0.96 -4.06
CA LEU A 104 2.32 2.01 -4.66
C LEU A 104 3.22 3.22 -4.91
N GLY A 105 3.90 3.23 -6.06
CA GLY A 105 5.00 4.12 -6.38
C GLY A 105 4.61 5.28 -7.31
N GLY A 106 5.40 6.36 -7.28
CA GLY A 106 5.28 7.47 -8.21
C GLY A 106 6.09 7.24 -9.49
N LYS A 107 5.74 7.97 -10.56
CA LYS A 107 6.45 7.94 -11.85
C LYS A 107 7.14 9.27 -12.18
N THR A 108 6.90 10.33 -11.42
CA THR A 108 7.52 11.65 -11.59
C THR A 108 8.02 12.19 -10.27
N LEU A 109 8.97 13.11 -10.32
CA LEU A 109 9.49 13.85 -9.17
C LEU A 109 8.67 15.10 -8.86
N ASP A 110 7.74 15.49 -9.73
CA ASP A 110 6.89 16.65 -9.50
C ASP A 110 6.00 16.48 -8.26
N PRO A 111 5.76 17.54 -7.48
CA PRO A 111 4.95 17.49 -6.26
C PRO A 111 3.44 17.50 -6.55
N ILE A 112 3.00 16.62 -7.45
CA ILE A 112 1.60 16.47 -7.88
C ILE A 112 1.05 15.10 -7.44
N LYS A 113 -0.19 14.79 -7.78
CA LYS A 113 -0.74 13.44 -7.68
C LYS A 113 0.06 12.51 -8.60
N ARG A 114 0.88 11.63 -8.03
CA ARG A 114 1.84 10.79 -8.77
C ARG A 114 1.82 9.30 -8.36
N HIS A 115 1.03 8.95 -7.35
CA HIS A 115 0.88 7.58 -6.85
C HIS A 115 -0.50 7.03 -7.19
N PRO A 116 -0.68 5.70 -7.19
CA PRO A 116 -1.93 5.06 -7.55
C PRO A 116 -3.12 5.46 -6.68
N THR A 117 -4.31 5.39 -7.30
CA THR A 117 -5.60 5.33 -6.61
C THR A 117 -6.15 3.93 -6.75
N VAL A 118 -6.38 3.27 -5.62
CA VAL A 118 -6.89 1.90 -5.52
C VAL A 118 -8.32 1.97 -5.00
N GLY A 119 -9.26 1.37 -5.73
CA GLY A 119 -10.66 1.29 -5.37
C GLY A 119 -10.94 0.38 -4.17
N ASN A 120 -12.18 -0.03 -4.02
CA ASN A 120 -12.62 -0.86 -2.91
C ASN A 120 -12.51 -2.36 -3.25
N ARG A 121 -12.35 -3.22 -2.24
CA ARG A 121 -12.31 -4.69 -2.37
C ARG A 121 -11.26 -5.20 -3.35
N VAL A 122 -10.15 -4.47 -3.46
CA VAL A 122 -9.03 -4.82 -4.32
C VAL A 122 -8.06 -5.74 -3.58
N ILE A 123 -7.53 -6.74 -4.29
CA ILE A 123 -6.47 -7.62 -3.79
C ILE A 123 -5.21 -7.38 -4.60
N ILE A 124 -4.09 -7.11 -3.92
CA ILE A 124 -2.79 -6.87 -4.55
C ILE A 124 -1.80 -7.91 -4.07
N GLY A 125 -1.44 -8.83 -4.97
CA GLY A 125 -0.56 -9.97 -4.72
C GLY A 125 0.87 -9.56 -4.35
N ALA A 126 1.58 -10.49 -3.73
CA ALA A 126 2.93 -10.29 -3.22
C ALA A 126 3.89 -9.76 -4.30
N GLY A 127 4.69 -8.77 -3.94
CA GLY A 127 5.69 -8.19 -4.84
C GLY A 127 5.14 -7.32 -5.97
N ALA A 128 3.83 -7.15 -6.12
CA ALA A 128 3.27 -6.34 -7.20
C ALA A 128 3.68 -4.87 -7.12
N LYS A 129 3.90 -4.23 -8.27
CA LYS A 129 4.29 -2.82 -8.40
C LYS A 129 3.23 -2.06 -9.18
N LEU A 130 2.56 -1.12 -8.53
CA LEU A 130 1.61 -0.21 -9.14
C LEU A 130 2.28 1.15 -9.22
N ILE A 131 2.55 1.64 -10.43
CA ILE A 131 3.46 2.78 -10.64
C ILE A 131 2.77 3.89 -11.42
N GLY A 132 2.78 5.08 -10.84
CA GLY A 132 2.26 6.31 -11.45
C GLY A 132 0.88 6.71 -10.94
N ASN A 133 0.36 7.80 -11.49
CA ASN A 133 -0.99 8.26 -11.21
C ASN A 133 -2.01 7.44 -12.03
N ILE A 134 -2.18 6.17 -11.63
CA ILE A 134 -3.10 5.22 -12.23
C ILE A 134 -4.27 4.93 -11.30
N THR A 135 -5.39 4.51 -11.86
CA THR A 135 -6.59 4.11 -11.12
C THR A 135 -6.81 2.61 -11.29
N ILE A 136 -6.93 1.93 -10.17
CA ILE A 136 -7.36 0.53 -10.10
C ILE A 136 -8.82 0.55 -9.64
N GLY A 137 -9.71 0.07 -10.48
CA GLY A 137 -11.15 0.05 -10.17
C GLY A 137 -11.50 -0.88 -9.00
N ASP A 138 -12.74 -0.80 -8.55
CA ASP A 138 -13.26 -1.69 -7.50
C ASP A 138 -13.22 -3.16 -7.94
N ASP A 139 -13.12 -4.08 -6.97
CA ASP A 139 -13.18 -5.53 -7.20
C ASP A 139 -12.08 -6.06 -8.15
N CYS A 140 -10.96 -5.35 -8.27
CA CYS A 140 -9.82 -5.78 -9.07
C CYS A 140 -8.89 -6.73 -8.30
N ALA A 141 -8.17 -7.57 -9.05
CA ALA A 141 -7.07 -8.34 -8.50
C ALA A 141 -5.77 -8.07 -9.29
N VAL A 142 -4.67 -7.91 -8.55
CA VAL A 142 -3.32 -7.79 -9.13
C VAL A 142 -2.51 -9.00 -8.71
N GLY A 143 -2.06 -9.78 -9.67
CA GLY A 143 -1.29 -11.00 -9.43
C GLY A 143 0.09 -10.70 -8.82
N ALA A 144 0.66 -11.73 -8.17
CA ALA A 144 1.99 -11.60 -7.56
C ALA A 144 3.04 -11.18 -8.60
N ASN A 145 3.94 -10.26 -8.19
CA ASN A 145 5.00 -9.69 -9.03
C ASN A 145 4.53 -8.99 -10.31
N ALA A 146 3.23 -8.73 -10.48
CA ALA A 146 2.75 -7.97 -11.62
C ALA A 146 3.18 -6.51 -11.55
N VAL A 147 3.55 -5.91 -12.69
CA VAL A 147 3.87 -4.49 -12.82
C VAL A 147 2.77 -3.78 -13.57
N VAL A 148 2.01 -2.95 -12.86
CA VAL A 148 0.85 -2.22 -13.40
C VAL A 148 1.20 -0.74 -13.56
N THR A 149 1.16 -0.26 -14.80
CA THR A 149 1.48 1.13 -15.16
C THR A 149 0.35 1.83 -15.90
N LYS A 150 -0.81 1.17 -16.01
CA LYS A 150 -2.02 1.68 -16.69
C LYS A 150 -3.25 1.46 -15.80
N ASN A 151 -4.30 2.23 -16.06
CA ASN A 151 -5.58 2.08 -15.36
C ASN A 151 -6.16 0.68 -15.55
N MET A 152 -6.83 0.18 -14.52
CA MET A 152 -7.58 -1.08 -14.54
C MET A 152 -9.06 -0.78 -14.33
N PRO A 153 -9.94 -1.15 -15.27
CA PRO A 153 -11.39 -1.12 -15.06
C PRO A 153 -11.81 -2.01 -13.88
N ALA A 154 -12.93 -1.68 -13.25
CA ALA A 154 -13.45 -2.49 -12.14
C ALA A 154 -13.68 -3.96 -12.56
N GLY A 155 -13.48 -4.89 -11.61
CA GLY A 155 -13.67 -6.32 -11.81
C GLY A 155 -12.64 -7.00 -12.72
N THR A 156 -11.50 -6.34 -13.01
CA THR A 156 -10.46 -6.91 -13.88
C THR A 156 -9.28 -7.48 -13.10
N VAL A 157 -8.53 -8.37 -13.75
CA VAL A 157 -7.33 -9.00 -13.19
C VAL A 157 -6.10 -8.63 -14.01
N ALA A 158 -5.06 -8.12 -13.35
CA ALA A 158 -3.76 -7.90 -13.98
C ALA A 158 -2.77 -8.99 -13.57
N VAL A 159 -2.10 -9.61 -14.54
CA VAL A 159 -1.09 -10.64 -14.29
C VAL A 159 0.13 -10.42 -15.19
N GLY A 160 1.29 -10.82 -14.71
CA GLY A 160 2.52 -10.92 -15.48
C GLY A 160 3.45 -9.71 -15.38
N VAL A 161 4.70 -9.96 -15.77
CA VAL A 161 5.78 -8.97 -15.89
C VAL A 161 6.27 -9.03 -17.33
N ASN A 162 6.11 -7.95 -18.08
CA ASN A 162 6.68 -7.83 -19.42
C ASN A 162 8.00 -7.07 -19.33
N ALA A 163 9.10 -7.78 -19.02
CA ALA A 163 10.43 -7.23 -19.21
C ALA A 163 10.71 -7.14 -20.73
N ARG A 164 11.13 -5.97 -21.20
CA ARG A 164 11.57 -5.76 -22.57
C ARG A 164 13.03 -5.34 -22.56
N LEU A 165 13.81 -5.93 -23.46
CA LEU A 165 15.16 -5.44 -23.74
C LEU A 165 15.06 -4.16 -24.55
N ILE A 166 15.75 -3.11 -24.11
CA ILE A 166 15.90 -1.84 -24.83
C ILE A 166 17.38 -1.66 -25.17
N ASN A 167 17.65 -1.18 -26.38
CA ASN A 167 19.03 -1.10 -26.91
C ASN A 167 19.82 0.13 -26.44
N SER A 168 19.21 1.04 -25.69
CA SER A 168 19.89 2.24 -25.19
C SER A 168 19.33 2.67 -23.85
N ILE A 169 20.20 3.23 -23.02
CA ILE A 169 19.84 3.96 -21.81
C ILE A 169 19.77 5.43 -22.19
N SER A 170 18.60 6.07 -22.12
CA SER A 170 18.47 7.53 -22.20
C SER A 170 18.27 8.09 -20.78
N GLU A 171 18.66 9.36 -20.58
CA GLU A 171 18.57 10.02 -19.28
C GLU A 171 17.12 10.11 -18.73
N ASP A 172 16.12 9.94 -19.59
CA ASP A 172 14.70 9.88 -19.21
C ASP A 172 14.27 8.53 -18.61
N HIS A 173 15.17 7.58 -18.44
CA HIS A 173 14.89 6.24 -17.95
C HIS A 173 14.95 6.10 -16.42
N TYR A 174 14.51 7.08 -15.66
CA TYR A 174 13.95 6.79 -14.32
C TYR A 174 12.58 6.09 -14.46
N LEU A 175 12.56 5.08 -15.32
CA LEU A 175 11.41 4.20 -15.56
C LEU A 175 11.56 2.93 -14.72
N ILE A 176 11.42 3.08 -13.43
CA ILE A 176 11.15 1.94 -12.56
C ILE A 176 9.71 1.99 -12.16
#